data_69ba6e5b264d91af089c95c35753d5e5
#
_entry.id   69ba6e5b264d91af089c95c35753d5e5
#
_cell.length_a   1.000
_cell.length_b   1.000
_cell.length_c   1.000
_cell.angle_alpha   90.00
_cell.angle_beta   90.00
_cell.angle_gamma   90.00
#
_symmetry.space_group_name_H-M   'P 1'
#
loop_
_entity.id
_entity.type
_entity.pdbx_description
1 polymer ?
#
loop_
_entity_poly.entity_id
_entity_poly.type
_entity_poly.pdbx_seq_one_letter_code
_entity_poly.pdbx_strand_id
1 'polypeptide(L)'
;MVYNFEELVIWQIARDLTQEIYSSLSEIKDFGFRDQIQRASISIMNNIAEGFQRHKNTKDNKTFALYLNYAYGSCGEVKSMLYIAEYLKYIDEDICKKLRNVCVDLDYKIGALINSLNP
;
A
#
# COMPACT_ATOMS: atom_id res chain seq x y z
N MET A 1 -22.23 -1.71 6.29
CA MET A 1 -21.87 -2.67 5.22
C MET A 1 -21.11 -1.96 4.12
N VAL A 2 -20.02 -2.56 3.64
CA VAL A 2 -19.19 -1.97 2.60
C VAL A 2 -19.62 -2.55 1.23
N TYR A 3 -19.93 -1.68 0.29
CA TYR A 3 -20.38 -2.09 -1.05
C TYR A 3 -19.32 -1.88 -2.12
N ASN A 4 -18.40 -0.91 -1.92
CA ASN A 4 -17.37 -0.56 -2.91
C ASN A 4 -16.02 -0.47 -2.22
N PHE A 5 -14.94 -0.78 -2.95
CA PHE A 5 -13.59 -0.77 -2.37
C PHE A 5 -13.19 0.63 -1.87
N GLU A 6 -13.74 1.70 -2.45
CA GLU A 6 -13.43 3.07 -2.05
C GLU A 6 -13.86 3.36 -0.61
N GLU A 7 -14.77 2.58 -0.06
CA GLU A 7 -15.22 2.70 1.32
C GLU A 7 -14.29 2.00 2.32
N LEU A 8 -13.38 1.16 1.83
CA LEU A 8 -12.42 0.47 2.70
C LEU A 8 -11.36 1.44 3.20
N VAL A 9 -11.19 1.50 4.52
CA VAL A 9 -10.18 2.36 5.14
C VAL A 9 -8.78 2.03 4.61
N ILE A 10 -8.46 0.74 4.45
CA ILE A 10 -7.13 0.33 3.96
C ILE A 10 -6.88 0.83 2.53
N TRP A 11 -7.90 0.85 1.68
CA TRP A 11 -7.75 1.39 0.34
C TRP A 11 -7.50 2.90 0.37
N GLN A 12 -8.23 3.62 1.22
CA GLN A 12 -8.09 5.07 1.36
C GLN A 12 -6.70 5.45 1.87
N ILE A 13 -6.17 4.71 2.86
CA ILE A 13 -4.81 4.92 3.37
C ILE A 13 -3.79 4.63 2.26
N ALA A 14 -3.97 3.54 1.52
CA ALA A 14 -3.06 3.16 0.43
C ALA A 14 -3.07 4.20 -0.69
N ARG A 15 -4.24 4.75 -1.04
CA ARG A 15 -4.39 5.82 -2.02
C ARG A 15 -3.61 7.06 -1.57
N ASP A 16 -3.80 7.48 -0.32
CA ASP A 16 -3.16 8.67 0.21
C ASP A 16 -1.64 8.50 0.27
N LEU A 17 -1.18 7.32 0.67
CA LEU A 17 0.24 6.98 0.66
C LEU A 17 0.83 7.08 -0.75
N THR A 18 0.12 6.53 -1.74
CA THR A 18 0.54 6.57 -3.14
C THR A 18 0.68 8.01 -3.64
N GLN A 19 -0.32 8.86 -3.34
CA GLN A 19 -0.30 10.26 -3.73
C GLN A 19 0.89 11.00 -3.11
N GLU A 20 1.17 10.76 -1.84
CA GLU A 20 2.31 11.37 -1.14
C GLU A 20 3.65 10.93 -1.77
N ILE A 21 3.78 9.65 -2.12
CA ILE A 21 4.99 9.13 -2.75
C ILE A 21 5.20 9.77 -4.11
N TYR A 22 4.15 9.90 -4.92
CA TYR A 22 4.26 10.56 -6.22
C TYR A 22 4.67 12.03 -6.07
N SER A 23 4.02 12.75 -5.15
CA SER A 23 4.33 14.17 -4.91
C SER A 23 5.76 14.36 -4.42
N SER A 24 6.21 13.51 -3.49
CA SER A 24 7.53 13.64 -2.87
C SER A 24 8.66 13.33 -3.83
N LEU A 25 8.41 12.58 -4.91
CA LEU A 25 9.44 12.14 -5.85
C LEU A 25 9.32 12.79 -7.23
N SER A 26 8.45 13.81 -7.39
CA SER A 26 8.17 14.41 -8.69
C SER A 26 9.41 15.00 -9.38
N GLU A 27 10.39 15.48 -8.60
CA GLU A 27 11.60 16.11 -9.13
C GLU A 27 12.80 15.16 -9.16
N ILE A 28 12.64 13.91 -8.74
CA ILE A 28 13.74 12.96 -8.64
C ILE A 28 14.05 12.38 -10.01
N LYS A 29 15.35 12.41 -10.37
CA LYS A 29 15.84 11.94 -11.68
C LYS A 29 16.39 10.52 -11.65
N ASP A 30 16.44 9.89 -10.49
CA ASP A 30 16.70 8.46 -10.38
C ASP A 30 15.43 7.73 -10.77
N PHE A 31 15.22 7.59 -12.06
CA PHE A 31 13.95 7.07 -12.61
C PHE A 31 13.71 5.62 -12.24
N GLY A 32 14.78 4.81 -12.12
CA GLY A 32 14.64 3.42 -11.70
C GLY A 32 14.08 3.29 -10.29
N PHE A 33 14.65 4.05 -9.35
CA PHE A 33 14.15 4.07 -7.98
C PHE A 33 12.72 4.60 -7.91
N ARG A 34 12.49 5.73 -8.56
CA ARG A 34 11.18 6.39 -8.55
C ARG A 34 10.10 5.46 -9.10
N ASP A 35 10.36 4.82 -10.24
CA ASP A 35 9.39 3.94 -10.88
C ASP A 35 9.08 2.73 -10.00
N GLN A 36 10.10 2.17 -9.36
CA GLN A 36 9.91 0.99 -8.51
C GLN A 36 9.06 1.29 -7.28
N ILE A 37 9.34 2.37 -6.56
CA ILE A 37 8.57 2.71 -5.36
C ILE A 37 7.14 3.15 -5.73
N GLN A 38 6.98 3.84 -6.86
CA GLN A 38 5.66 4.23 -7.36
C GLN A 38 4.84 3.00 -7.74
N ARG A 39 5.43 2.02 -8.43
CA ARG A 39 4.75 0.77 -8.77
C ARG A 39 4.36 -0.01 -7.51
N ALA A 40 5.26 -0.08 -6.54
CA ALA A 40 4.97 -0.78 -5.29
C ALA A 40 3.79 -0.13 -4.56
N SER A 41 3.76 1.21 -4.50
CA SER A 41 2.66 1.92 -3.82
C SER A 41 1.33 1.73 -4.54
N ILE A 42 1.31 1.82 -5.87
CA ILE A 42 0.09 1.54 -6.66
C ILE A 42 -0.36 0.10 -6.44
N SER A 43 0.59 -0.84 -6.36
CA SER A 43 0.28 -2.25 -6.15
C SER A 43 -0.48 -2.50 -4.85
N ILE A 44 -0.19 -1.73 -3.78
CA ILE A 44 -0.94 -1.85 -2.53
C ILE A 44 -2.43 -1.59 -2.79
N MET A 45 -2.74 -0.42 -3.32
CA MET A 45 -4.14 -0.01 -3.49
C MET A 45 -4.86 -0.87 -4.53
N ASN A 46 -4.18 -1.24 -5.60
CA ASN A 46 -4.81 -2.04 -6.66
C ASN A 46 -5.10 -3.46 -6.21
N ASN A 47 -4.23 -4.08 -5.41
CA ASN A 47 -4.49 -5.41 -4.88
C ASN A 47 -5.65 -5.41 -3.88
N ILE A 48 -5.76 -4.36 -3.07
CA ILE A 48 -6.92 -4.21 -2.17
C ILE A 48 -8.21 -4.11 -3.00
N ALA A 49 -8.22 -3.25 -4.00
CA ALA A 49 -9.37 -3.03 -4.86
C ALA A 49 -9.76 -4.31 -5.62
N GLU A 50 -8.78 -4.98 -6.23
CA GLU A 50 -9.02 -6.17 -7.03
C GLU A 50 -9.52 -7.32 -6.15
N GLY A 51 -8.90 -7.52 -4.99
CA GLY A 51 -9.33 -8.57 -4.06
C GLY A 51 -10.76 -8.35 -3.57
N PHE A 52 -11.08 -7.12 -3.21
CA PHE A 52 -12.44 -6.78 -2.79
C PHE A 52 -13.45 -6.98 -3.93
N GLN A 53 -13.11 -6.55 -5.13
CA GLN A 53 -14.00 -6.64 -6.28
C GLN A 53 -14.31 -8.10 -6.62
N ARG A 54 -13.30 -8.98 -6.57
CA ARG A 54 -13.50 -10.41 -6.79
C ARG A 54 -14.34 -11.04 -5.70
N HIS A 55 -14.08 -10.69 -4.44
CA HIS A 55 -14.85 -11.19 -3.30
C HIS A 55 -16.31 -10.76 -3.38
N LYS A 56 -16.57 -9.55 -3.85
CA LYS A 56 -17.91 -9.02 -4.03
C LYS A 56 -18.74 -9.91 -4.96
N ASN A 57 -18.10 -10.46 -6.00
CA ASN A 57 -18.74 -11.31 -6.97
C ASN A 57 -18.85 -12.77 -6.50
N THR A 58 -17.76 -13.34 -6.01
CA THR A 58 -17.67 -14.79 -5.72
C THR A 58 -17.95 -15.14 -4.27
N LYS A 59 -17.83 -14.20 -3.33
CA LYS A 59 -17.86 -14.41 -1.89
C LYS A 59 -16.72 -15.33 -1.40
N ASP A 60 -15.65 -15.46 -2.18
CA ASP A 60 -14.52 -16.33 -1.86
C ASP A 60 -13.50 -15.59 -0.98
N ASN A 61 -13.48 -15.93 0.32
CA ASN A 61 -12.55 -15.33 1.28
C ASN A 61 -11.09 -15.67 0.98
N LYS A 62 -10.81 -16.84 0.42
CA LYS A 62 -9.42 -17.25 0.11
C LYS A 62 -8.82 -16.36 -0.96
N THR A 63 -9.57 -16.05 -1.99
CA THR A 63 -9.12 -15.16 -3.06
C THR A 63 -8.89 -13.76 -2.51
N PHE A 64 -9.82 -13.26 -1.70
CA PHE A 64 -9.66 -11.94 -1.08
C PHE A 64 -8.39 -11.89 -0.22
N ALA A 65 -8.20 -12.89 0.64
CA ALA A 65 -7.01 -12.98 1.49
C ALA A 65 -5.72 -13.03 0.66
N LEU A 66 -5.74 -13.72 -0.47
CA LEU A 66 -4.57 -13.80 -1.38
C LEU A 66 -4.18 -12.41 -1.88
N TYR A 67 -5.14 -11.63 -2.38
CA TYR A 67 -4.86 -10.28 -2.88
C TYR A 67 -4.44 -9.34 -1.76
N LEU A 68 -5.01 -9.49 -0.57
CA LEU A 68 -4.59 -8.71 0.60
C LEU A 68 -3.15 -9.06 1.00
N ASN A 69 -2.74 -10.31 0.86
CA ASN A 69 -1.35 -10.70 1.09
C ASN A 69 -0.39 -10.07 0.08
N TYR A 70 -0.80 -9.95 -1.17
CA TYR A 70 -0.02 -9.22 -2.16
C TYR A 70 0.13 -7.75 -1.78
N ALA A 71 -0.96 -7.11 -1.33
CA ALA A 71 -0.92 -5.73 -0.84
C ALA A 71 0.00 -5.59 0.36
N TYR A 72 -0.06 -6.54 1.28
CA TYR A 72 0.79 -6.59 2.47
C TYR A 72 2.27 -6.62 2.08
N GLY A 73 2.64 -7.48 1.13
CA GLY A 73 4.02 -7.56 0.63
C GLY A 73 4.48 -6.28 -0.06
N SER A 74 3.62 -5.69 -0.88
CA SER A 74 3.93 -4.42 -1.56
C SER A 74 4.12 -3.28 -0.56
N CYS A 75 3.36 -3.26 0.52
CA CYS A 75 3.52 -2.27 1.59
C CYS A 75 4.89 -2.41 2.25
N GLY A 76 5.34 -3.64 2.51
CA GLY A 76 6.68 -3.90 3.03
C GLY A 76 7.77 -3.40 2.08
N GLU A 77 7.57 -3.57 0.78
CA GLU A 77 8.51 -3.06 -0.22
C GLU A 77 8.60 -1.53 -0.18
N VAL A 78 7.46 -0.84 -0.11
CA VAL A 78 7.43 0.62 0.01
C VAL A 78 8.17 1.07 1.27
N LYS A 79 7.88 0.45 2.41
CA LYS A 79 8.53 0.78 3.67
C LYS A 79 10.04 0.60 3.59
N SER A 80 10.48 -0.51 3.00
CA SER A 80 11.90 -0.79 2.80
C SER A 80 12.56 0.28 1.95
N MET A 81 11.95 0.66 0.84
CA MET A 81 12.49 1.66 -0.08
C MET A 81 12.53 3.07 0.52
N LEU A 82 11.64 3.38 1.47
CA LEU A 82 11.65 4.68 2.15
C LEU A 82 12.91 4.89 2.98
N TYR A 83 13.56 3.82 3.48
CA TYR A 83 14.86 3.94 4.13
C TYR A 83 15.93 4.39 3.14
N ILE A 84 15.89 3.90 1.91
CA ILE A 84 16.84 4.30 0.88
C ILE A 84 16.55 5.74 0.41
N ALA A 85 15.27 6.10 0.27
CA ALA A 85 14.88 7.46 -0.09
C ALA A 85 15.42 8.47 0.94
N GLU A 86 15.39 8.13 2.20
CA GLU A 86 15.94 8.95 3.27
C GLU A 86 17.47 9.03 3.18
N TYR A 87 18.14 7.90 3.02
CA TYR A 87 19.59 7.83 2.92
C TYR A 87 20.12 8.66 1.75
N LEU A 88 19.46 8.56 0.60
CA LEU A 88 19.84 9.30 -0.62
C LEU A 88 19.34 10.74 -0.62
N LYS A 89 18.58 11.15 0.40
CA LYS A 89 17.99 12.48 0.53
C LYS A 89 17.03 12.83 -0.61
N TYR A 90 16.38 11.81 -1.16
CA TYR A 90 15.33 12.01 -2.17
C TYR A 90 14.07 12.58 -1.54
N ILE A 91 13.79 12.19 -0.32
CA ILE A 91 12.64 12.65 0.47
C ILE A 91 13.19 13.08 1.83
N ASP A 92 12.65 14.18 2.35
CA ASP A 92 13.02 14.69 3.66
C ASP A 92 12.85 13.60 4.75
N GLU A 93 13.76 13.60 5.72
CA GLU A 93 13.82 12.60 6.78
C GLU A 93 12.49 12.50 7.55
N ASP A 94 11.90 13.65 7.90
CA ASP A 94 10.65 13.68 8.67
C ASP A 94 9.49 13.11 7.85
N ILE A 95 9.46 13.41 6.56
CA ILE A 95 8.44 12.87 5.64
C ILE A 95 8.63 11.37 5.49
N CYS A 96 9.85 10.88 5.31
CA CYS A 96 10.14 9.45 5.22
C CYS A 96 9.65 8.70 6.46
N LYS A 97 9.94 9.26 7.64
CA LYS A 97 9.53 8.67 8.92
C LYS A 97 8.01 8.59 9.03
N LYS A 98 7.33 9.68 8.66
CA LYS A 98 5.88 9.73 8.65
C LYS A 98 5.30 8.68 7.71
N LEU A 99 5.85 8.57 6.50
CA LEU A 99 5.35 7.59 5.51
C LEU A 99 5.61 6.15 5.94
N ARG A 100 6.77 5.87 6.58
CA ARG A 100 7.01 4.54 7.15
C ARG A 100 6.00 4.20 8.24
N ASN A 101 5.62 5.17 9.07
CA ASN A 101 4.61 4.95 10.09
C ASN A 101 3.24 4.66 9.47
N VAL A 102 2.91 5.32 8.35
CA VAL A 102 1.69 4.99 7.59
C VAL A 102 1.75 3.55 7.10
N CYS A 103 2.91 3.09 6.61
CA CYS A 103 3.08 1.69 6.19
C CYS A 103 2.85 0.73 7.35
N VAL A 104 3.36 1.02 8.55
CA VAL A 104 3.16 0.18 9.74
C VAL A 104 1.67 0.08 10.09
N ASP A 105 0.96 1.21 10.09
CA ASP A 105 -0.47 1.24 10.37
C ASP A 105 -1.26 0.46 9.32
N LEU A 106 -0.90 0.64 8.05
CA LEU A 106 -1.55 -0.05 6.94
C LEU A 106 -1.31 -1.57 7.01
N ASP A 107 -0.08 -1.99 7.29
CA ASP A 107 0.26 -3.41 7.47
C ASP A 107 -0.59 -4.05 8.57
N TYR A 108 -0.71 -3.36 9.70
CA TYR A 108 -1.50 -3.86 10.82
C TYR A 108 -2.96 -4.05 10.40
N LYS A 109 -3.53 -3.06 9.72
CA LYS A 109 -4.94 -3.10 9.32
C LYS A 109 -5.20 -4.16 8.24
N ILE A 110 -4.29 -4.29 7.27
CA ILE A 110 -4.40 -5.34 6.23
C ILE A 110 -4.31 -6.72 6.89
N GLY A 111 -3.33 -6.91 7.79
CA GLY A 111 -3.16 -8.17 8.50
C GLY A 111 -4.38 -8.55 9.33
N ALA A 112 -4.99 -7.58 10.00
CA ALA A 112 -6.21 -7.81 10.78
C ALA A 112 -7.37 -8.26 9.88
N LEU A 113 -7.51 -7.66 8.70
CA LEU A 113 -8.55 -8.07 7.76
C LEU A 113 -8.30 -9.48 7.23
N ILE A 114 -7.05 -9.81 6.88
CA ILE A 114 -6.69 -11.17 6.44
C ILE A 114 -7.09 -12.18 7.51
N ASN A 115 -6.75 -11.91 8.77
CA ASN A 115 -7.07 -12.82 9.87
C ASN A 115 -8.57 -12.99 10.06
N SER A 116 -9.36 -11.94 9.82
CA SER A 116 -10.80 -12.01 9.94
C SER A 116 -11.44 -12.89 8.85
N LEU A 117 -10.77 -13.03 7.71
CA LEU A 117 -11.25 -13.86 6.59
C LEU A 117 -10.89 -15.35 6.77
N ASN A 118 -9.94 -15.65 7.66
CA ASN A 118 -9.44 -17.00 7.94
C ASN A 118 -9.53 -17.28 9.43
N PRO A 119 -10.74 -17.39 9.98
CA PRO A 119 -10.92 -17.61 11.42
C PRO A 119 -10.41 -18.99 11.87
#